data_b75e90225232bd806729e220cf402295
#
_entry.id   b75e90225232bd806729e220cf402295
#
_cell.length_a   1.000
_cell.length_b   1.000
_cell.length_c   1.000
_cell.angle_alpha   90.00
_cell.angle_beta   90.00
_cell.angle_gamma   90.00
#
_symmetry.space_group_name_H-M   'P 1'
#
loop_
_entity.id
_entity.type
_entity.pdbx_description
1 polymer ?
#
loop_
_entity_poly.entity_id
_entity_poly.type
_entity_poly.pdbx_seq_one_letter_code
_entity_poly.pdbx_strand_id
1 'polypeptide(L)'
;MSTTRWNGAVVPTGQDDLLGAWGRFADSVGTFMRVASLSEAQARLRSAPSGVVTSSTPAAFLIGGVLYTADGSRDASGFVIRPASGYSGLLVDHWDKSNGRGRPTSDHTTRRWGQTAFNLPVKSLIEFSLDVCVSIVHSDFGSEDEKNKASGSYYFGFLLDNMGQWQTELQYNRTFMTHHLTWKTEVEAGTHTAAYTTTGSYGTDPFWHYDGGVYPGTRFRVFSLGATD
;
A
#
# COMPACT_ATOMS: atom_id res chain seq x y z
N MET A 1 -24.26 25.13 30.99
CA MET A 1 -23.39 23.97 31.22
C MET A 1 -23.26 23.22 29.93
N SER A 2 -22.14 22.54 29.69
CA SER A 2 -21.96 21.69 28.52
C SER A 2 -21.79 20.24 28.98
N THR A 3 -22.30 19.30 28.22
CA THR A 3 -22.07 17.87 28.47
C THR A 3 -21.24 17.29 27.35
N THR A 4 -20.28 16.44 27.68
CA THR A 4 -19.51 15.69 26.68
C THR A 4 -20.23 14.39 26.42
N ARG A 5 -20.58 14.16 25.17
CA ARG A 5 -21.15 12.89 24.71
C ARG A 5 -20.08 11.79 24.69
N TRP A 6 -20.52 10.53 24.73
CA TRP A 6 -19.65 9.38 24.67
C TRP A 6 -18.71 9.38 23.44
N ASN A 7 -19.15 9.98 22.33
CA ASN A 7 -18.39 10.13 21.09
C ASN A 7 -17.43 11.35 21.11
N GLY A 8 -17.30 12.04 22.25
CA GLY A 8 -16.45 13.22 22.41
C GLY A 8 -17.08 14.52 21.95
N ALA A 9 -18.30 14.51 21.41
CA ALA A 9 -19.01 15.73 21.06
C ALA A 9 -19.41 16.51 22.31
N VAL A 10 -19.13 17.81 22.31
CA VAL A 10 -19.54 18.74 23.38
C VAL A 10 -20.84 19.37 22.95
N VAL A 11 -21.91 19.10 23.70
CA VAL A 11 -23.22 19.67 23.43
C VAL A 11 -23.55 20.66 24.53
N PRO A 12 -23.85 21.94 24.20
CA PRO A 12 -24.32 22.90 25.19
C PRO A 12 -25.67 22.43 25.74
N THR A 13 -25.77 22.37 27.05
CA THR A 13 -27.06 22.11 27.72
C THR A 13 -27.71 23.44 28.02
N GLY A 14 -28.61 23.90 27.14
CA GLY A 14 -29.47 25.07 27.32
C GLY A 14 -30.93 24.69 27.17
N GLN A 15 -31.85 25.62 27.47
CA GLN A 15 -33.27 25.38 27.37
C GLN A 15 -33.86 25.38 25.94
N ASP A 16 -32.99 25.51 24.91
CA ASP A 16 -33.44 25.58 23.54
C ASP A 16 -33.56 24.20 22.91
N ASP A 17 -34.73 23.87 22.40
CA ASP A 17 -35.05 22.66 21.62
C ASP A 17 -34.08 22.44 20.42
N LEU A 18 -33.51 23.53 19.92
CA LEU A 18 -32.54 23.54 18.82
C LEU A 18 -31.25 22.83 19.22
N LEU A 19 -30.77 22.99 20.44
CA LEU A 19 -29.54 22.36 20.94
C LEU A 19 -29.74 20.87 21.21
N GLY A 20 -30.93 20.47 21.65
CA GLY A 20 -31.30 19.06 21.78
C GLY A 20 -31.39 18.37 20.39
N ALA A 21 -31.86 19.09 19.38
CA ALA A 21 -31.87 18.62 18.00
C ALA A 21 -30.45 18.46 17.41
N TRP A 22 -29.55 19.42 17.68
CA TRP A 22 -28.13 19.33 17.33
C TRP A 22 -27.41 18.19 18.05
N GLY A 23 -27.74 17.95 19.31
CA GLY A 23 -27.21 16.82 20.08
C GLY A 23 -27.60 15.48 19.47
N ARG A 24 -28.89 15.32 19.11
CA ARG A 24 -29.38 14.13 18.40
C ARG A 24 -28.79 13.99 17.01
N PHE A 25 -28.58 15.10 16.30
CA PHE A 25 -27.90 15.10 15.01
C PHE A 25 -26.44 14.66 15.15
N ALA A 26 -25.69 15.20 16.10
CA ALA A 26 -24.32 14.81 16.37
C ALA A 26 -24.18 13.33 16.80
N ASP A 27 -25.18 12.77 17.46
CA ASP A 27 -25.22 11.36 17.82
C ASP A 27 -25.61 10.46 16.62
N SER A 28 -26.38 10.99 15.68
CA SER A 28 -26.87 10.25 14.51
C SER A 28 -25.93 10.30 13.31
N VAL A 29 -25.16 11.37 13.16
CA VAL A 29 -24.09 11.44 12.17
C VAL A 29 -22.89 10.77 12.79
N GLY A 30 -22.58 9.55 12.38
CA GLY A 30 -21.45 8.78 12.86
C GLY A 30 -20.16 9.63 12.84
N THR A 31 -19.87 10.25 13.97
CA THR A 31 -18.71 11.11 14.11
C THR A 31 -17.47 10.24 14.24
N PHE A 32 -16.50 10.51 13.37
CA PHE A 32 -15.19 9.93 13.50
C PHE A 32 -14.56 10.39 14.83
N MET A 33 -14.43 9.49 15.76
CA MET A 33 -13.71 9.76 17.00
C MET A 33 -12.21 9.59 16.74
N ARG A 34 -11.44 10.66 16.93
CA ARG A 34 -9.97 10.55 16.94
C ARG A 34 -9.54 10.05 18.31
N VAL A 35 -8.87 8.92 18.35
CA VAL A 35 -8.33 8.29 19.55
C VAL A 35 -6.89 7.87 19.33
N ALA A 36 -6.10 7.83 20.40
CA ALA A 36 -4.69 7.51 20.28
C ALA A 36 -4.43 6.00 20.10
N SER A 37 -5.38 5.14 20.53
CA SER A 37 -5.19 3.69 20.54
C SER A 37 -6.52 2.93 20.51
N LEU A 38 -6.43 1.62 20.19
CA LEU A 38 -7.57 0.69 20.34
C LEU A 38 -8.07 0.60 21.79
N SER A 39 -7.18 0.72 22.77
CA SER A 39 -7.57 0.73 24.20
C SER A 39 -8.45 1.94 24.54
N GLU A 40 -8.14 3.12 24.00
CA GLU A 40 -8.98 4.30 24.15
C GLU A 40 -10.32 4.13 23.42
N ALA A 41 -10.32 3.57 22.23
CA ALA A 41 -11.56 3.24 21.50
C ALA A 41 -12.45 2.29 22.31
N GLN A 42 -11.87 1.25 22.91
CA GLN A 42 -12.57 0.33 23.83
C GLN A 42 -13.16 1.07 25.04
N ALA A 43 -12.41 2.01 25.62
CA ALA A 43 -12.90 2.80 26.77
C ALA A 43 -14.10 3.68 26.37
N ARG A 44 -14.05 4.30 25.18
CA ARG A 44 -15.16 5.09 24.63
C ARG A 44 -16.40 4.24 24.41
N LEU A 45 -16.25 3.05 23.81
CA LEU A 45 -17.36 2.12 23.58
C LEU A 45 -18.00 1.64 24.89
N ARG A 46 -17.19 1.41 25.94
CA ARG A 46 -17.71 1.05 27.26
C ARG A 46 -18.53 2.15 27.91
N SER A 47 -18.20 3.41 27.64
CA SER A 47 -18.95 4.58 28.14
C SER A 47 -20.16 4.95 27.30
N ALA A 48 -20.35 4.31 26.15
CA ALA A 48 -21.49 4.54 25.28
C ALA A 48 -22.78 4.03 25.96
N PRO A 49 -23.90 4.75 25.83
CA PRO A 49 -25.19 4.25 26.27
C PRO A 49 -25.54 2.93 25.54
N SER A 50 -26.24 2.04 26.26
CA SER A 50 -26.64 0.75 25.69
C SER A 50 -27.50 0.95 24.43
N GLY A 51 -27.20 0.20 23.38
CA GLY A 51 -27.95 0.22 22.12
C GLY A 51 -27.65 1.38 21.17
N VAL A 52 -26.70 2.27 21.49
CA VAL A 52 -26.29 3.39 20.62
C VAL A 52 -25.37 2.89 19.50
N VAL A 53 -24.49 1.93 19.78
CA VAL A 53 -23.60 1.32 18.80
C VAL A 53 -24.16 -0.04 18.40
N THR A 54 -24.53 -0.14 17.13
CA THR A 54 -25.15 -1.35 16.54
C THR A 54 -24.62 -1.55 15.11
N SER A 55 -24.98 -2.64 14.48
CA SER A 55 -24.62 -2.91 13.07
C SER A 55 -25.22 -1.87 12.09
N SER A 56 -26.35 -1.27 12.45
CA SER A 56 -26.99 -0.20 11.66
C SER A 56 -26.47 1.21 12.00
N THR A 57 -25.86 1.38 13.17
CA THR A 57 -25.25 2.62 13.64
C THR A 57 -23.85 2.35 14.22
N PRO A 58 -22.87 1.97 13.37
CA PRO A 58 -21.55 1.63 13.85
C PRO A 58 -20.81 2.88 14.33
N ALA A 59 -20.01 2.70 15.39
CA ALA A 59 -19.06 3.73 15.81
C ALA A 59 -17.82 3.69 14.90
N ALA A 60 -17.25 4.86 14.60
CA ALA A 60 -16.06 4.98 13.76
C ALA A 60 -14.93 5.68 14.54
N PHE A 61 -13.73 5.15 14.43
CA PHE A 61 -12.52 5.64 15.10
C PHE A 61 -11.40 5.88 14.10
N LEU A 62 -10.69 6.98 14.24
CA LEU A 62 -9.45 7.25 13.51
C LEU A 62 -8.29 7.05 14.49
N ILE A 63 -7.48 6.00 14.26
CA ILE A 63 -6.34 5.61 15.10
C ILE A 63 -5.10 5.56 14.22
N GLY A 64 -4.11 6.43 14.49
CA GLY A 64 -2.88 6.44 13.71
C GLY A 64 -3.07 6.65 12.20
N GLY A 65 -4.15 7.33 11.79
CA GLY A 65 -4.49 7.54 10.38
C GLY A 65 -5.32 6.42 9.74
N VAL A 66 -5.62 5.35 10.48
CA VAL A 66 -6.45 4.22 10.04
C VAL A 66 -7.86 4.38 10.59
N LEU A 67 -8.85 4.14 9.74
CA LEU A 67 -10.25 4.13 10.12
C LEU A 67 -10.64 2.75 10.65
N TYR A 68 -11.23 2.72 11.84
CA TYR A 68 -11.79 1.53 12.47
C TYR A 68 -13.28 1.70 12.69
N THR A 69 -14.01 0.59 12.71
CA THR A 69 -15.43 0.56 13.03
C THR A 69 -15.73 -0.47 14.11
N ALA A 70 -16.77 -0.21 14.89
CA ALA A 70 -17.33 -1.14 15.84
C ALA A 70 -18.85 -1.17 15.66
N ASP A 71 -19.41 -2.36 15.51
CA ASP A 71 -20.84 -2.61 15.27
C ASP A 71 -21.60 -2.98 16.56
N GLY A 72 -20.94 -2.85 17.71
CA GLY A 72 -21.48 -3.22 19.00
C GLY A 72 -21.31 -4.68 19.37
N SER A 73 -20.80 -5.53 18.48
CA SER A 73 -20.46 -6.92 18.79
C SER A 73 -19.35 -7.01 19.84
N ARG A 74 -19.33 -8.11 20.59
CA ARG A 74 -18.35 -8.36 21.66
C ARG A 74 -17.78 -9.76 21.55
N ASP A 75 -16.52 -9.86 21.89
CA ASP A 75 -15.81 -11.12 22.14
C ASP A 75 -15.25 -11.18 23.55
N ALA A 76 -14.39 -12.15 23.85
CA ALA A 76 -13.77 -12.31 25.16
C ALA A 76 -12.87 -11.13 25.56
N SER A 77 -12.39 -10.33 24.62
CA SER A 77 -11.52 -9.17 24.86
C SER A 77 -12.28 -7.84 25.01
N GLY A 78 -13.55 -7.81 24.67
CA GLY A 78 -14.41 -6.63 24.74
C GLY A 78 -15.20 -6.37 23.46
N PHE A 79 -15.35 -5.08 23.10
CA PHE A 79 -15.99 -4.75 21.82
C PHE A 79 -15.10 -5.15 20.65
N VAL A 80 -15.70 -5.75 19.63
CA VAL A 80 -15.00 -6.05 18.38
C VAL A 80 -14.83 -4.75 17.60
N ILE A 81 -13.59 -4.29 17.50
CA ILE A 81 -13.21 -3.11 16.71
C ILE A 81 -12.39 -3.62 15.52
N ARG A 82 -12.91 -3.38 14.33
CA ARG A 82 -12.28 -3.83 13.08
C ARG A 82 -11.86 -2.62 12.26
N PRO A 83 -10.77 -2.72 11.48
CA PRO A 83 -10.51 -1.72 10.47
C PRO A 83 -11.74 -1.60 9.59
N ALA A 84 -12.21 -0.38 9.36
CA ALA A 84 -13.20 -0.15 8.32
C ALA A 84 -12.58 -0.64 7.01
N SER A 85 -13.30 -1.44 6.26
CA SER A 85 -12.83 -2.06 5.03
C SER A 85 -12.03 -1.05 4.20
N GLY A 86 -10.73 -1.27 4.10
CA GLY A 86 -9.89 -0.54 3.20
C GLY A 86 -9.02 0.55 3.80
N TYR A 87 -8.00 0.18 4.62
CA TYR A 87 -6.76 0.91 4.45
C TYR A 87 -6.24 0.55 3.05
N SER A 88 -6.82 1.19 2.05
CA SER A 88 -6.32 1.13 0.69
C SER A 88 -5.47 2.37 0.47
N GLY A 89 -4.29 2.21 -0.02
CA GLY A 89 -3.43 3.35 -0.28
C GLY A 89 -2.03 2.97 -0.71
N LEU A 90 -1.34 3.98 -1.20
CA LEU A 90 0.05 3.88 -1.60
C LEU A 90 0.93 3.80 -0.35
N LEU A 91 1.64 2.69 -0.18
CA LEU A 91 2.57 2.43 0.93
C LEU A 91 4.01 2.79 0.55
N VAL A 92 4.41 2.46 -0.67
CA VAL A 92 5.73 2.73 -1.23
C VAL A 92 5.56 3.32 -2.61
N ASP A 93 6.30 4.38 -2.90
CA ASP A 93 6.47 4.96 -4.22
C ASP A 93 7.96 5.25 -4.43
N HIS A 94 8.63 4.34 -5.08
CA HIS A 94 10.03 4.48 -5.42
C HIS A 94 10.18 4.71 -6.92
N TRP A 95 10.67 5.89 -7.26
CA TRP A 95 11.02 6.21 -8.63
C TRP A 95 12.54 6.11 -8.78
N ASP A 96 12.98 5.14 -9.55
CA ASP A 96 14.39 5.02 -9.89
C ASP A 96 14.76 6.11 -10.88
N LYS A 97 15.56 7.07 -10.42
CA LYS A 97 16.02 8.23 -11.18
C LYS A 97 17.43 8.05 -11.73
N SER A 98 17.97 6.86 -11.68
CA SER A 98 19.25 6.52 -12.30
C SER A 98 19.04 5.72 -13.59
N ASN A 99 19.78 6.02 -14.65
CA ASN A 99 19.79 5.17 -15.83
C ASN A 99 20.30 3.78 -15.44
N GLY A 100 19.38 2.83 -15.39
CA GLY A 100 19.70 1.45 -15.08
C GLY A 100 20.34 0.78 -16.31
N ARG A 101 21.57 0.34 -16.17
CA ARG A 101 22.17 -0.62 -17.10
C ARG A 101 22.16 -1.98 -16.44
N GLY A 102 21.59 -2.96 -17.10
CA GLY A 102 21.66 -4.34 -16.67
C GLY A 102 23.12 -4.80 -16.56
N ARG A 103 23.36 -5.74 -15.69
CA ARG A 103 24.62 -6.47 -15.68
C ARG A 103 24.64 -7.45 -16.83
N PRO A 104 25.84 -7.90 -17.25
CA PRO A 104 25.96 -8.95 -18.25
C PRO A 104 25.00 -10.08 -17.98
N THR A 105 24.33 -10.55 -19.01
CA THR A 105 23.35 -11.64 -18.91
C THR A 105 24.00 -12.95 -18.42
N SER A 106 25.31 -13.09 -18.54
CA SER A 106 26.10 -14.16 -17.93
C SER A 106 26.24 -14.04 -16.40
N ASP A 107 25.96 -12.87 -15.84
CA ASP A 107 25.96 -12.66 -14.40
C ASP A 107 24.57 -12.97 -13.83
N HIS A 108 24.32 -14.21 -13.41
CA HIS A 108 23.09 -14.66 -12.80
C HIS A 108 22.88 -14.15 -11.37
N THR A 109 23.62 -13.14 -10.94
CA THR A 109 23.48 -12.57 -9.60
C THR A 109 22.20 -11.74 -9.48
N THR A 110 21.36 -12.08 -8.52
CA THR A 110 20.18 -11.29 -8.19
C THR A 110 20.57 -9.98 -7.50
N ARG A 111 20.10 -8.88 -8.04
CA ARG A 111 20.29 -7.52 -7.50
C ARG A 111 19.00 -6.98 -6.98
N ARG A 112 19.10 -6.15 -5.94
CA ARG A 112 17.96 -5.52 -5.25
C ARG A 112 17.96 -4.02 -5.54
N TRP A 113 16.77 -3.48 -5.75
CA TRP A 113 16.55 -2.09 -6.08
C TRP A 113 15.36 -1.54 -5.30
N GLY A 114 15.37 -0.25 -5.02
CA GLY A 114 14.24 0.46 -4.41
C GLY A 114 13.82 -0.05 -3.04
N GLN A 115 14.75 -0.62 -2.26
CA GLN A 115 14.41 -1.16 -0.95
C GLN A 115 13.84 -0.07 -0.03
N THR A 116 12.63 -0.25 0.42
CA THR A 116 11.90 0.71 1.26
C THR A 116 11.09 -0.01 2.32
N ALA A 117 11.10 0.53 3.53
CA ALA A 117 10.25 0.02 4.61
C ALA A 117 8.84 0.63 4.53
N PHE A 118 7.84 -0.15 4.92
CA PHE A 118 6.46 0.29 5.10
C PHE A 118 5.84 -0.38 6.32
N ASN A 119 4.74 0.17 6.82
CA ASN A 119 4.04 -0.37 7.98
C ASN A 119 2.59 -0.68 7.64
N LEU A 120 2.13 -1.87 8.05
CA LEU A 120 0.75 -2.30 7.98
C LEU A 120 0.16 -2.33 9.37
N PRO A 121 -0.87 -1.53 9.65
CA PRO A 121 -1.53 -1.54 10.96
C PRO A 121 -2.33 -2.81 11.20
N VAL A 122 -2.71 -3.51 10.14
CA VAL A 122 -3.51 -4.74 10.16
C VAL A 122 -3.06 -5.66 9.02
N LYS A 123 -3.37 -6.94 9.13
CA LYS A 123 -3.22 -7.88 8.01
C LYS A 123 -3.95 -7.35 6.78
N SER A 124 -3.27 -7.27 5.66
CA SER A 124 -3.79 -6.62 4.45
C SER A 124 -3.40 -7.37 3.19
N LEU A 125 -4.27 -7.32 2.19
CA LEU A 125 -3.90 -7.66 0.83
C LEU A 125 -3.07 -6.52 0.25
N ILE A 126 -1.86 -6.80 -0.18
CA ILE A 126 -0.98 -5.82 -0.83
C ILE A 126 -0.74 -6.16 -2.28
N GLU A 127 -0.52 -5.13 -3.07
CA GLU A 127 -0.12 -5.24 -4.47
C GLU A 127 1.24 -4.59 -4.67
N PHE A 128 2.18 -5.34 -5.19
CA PHE A 128 3.43 -4.84 -5.75
C PHE A 128 3.20 -4.49 -7.22
N SER A 129 3.73 -3.35 -7.64
CA SER A 129 3.63 -2.85 -9.01
C SER A 129 4.98 -2.32 -9.46
N LEU A 130 5.44 -2.76 -10.62
CA LEU A 130 6.67 -2.28 -11.24
C LEU A 130 6.40 -1.89 -12.69
N ASP A 131 6.59 -0.61 -12.99
CA ASP A 131 6.65 -0.12 -14.37
C ASP A 131 8.12 -0.03 -14.77
N VAL A 132 8.51 -0.72 -15.82
CA VAL A 132 9.89 -0.71 -16.33
C VAL A 132 9.92 -0.65 -17.85
N CYS A 133 10.73 0.25 -18.39
CA CYS A 133 10.98 0.32 -19.82
C CYS A 133 12.34 -0.33 -20.11
N VAL A 134 12.36 -1.38 -20.91
CA VAL A 134 13.56 -2.19 -21.19
C VAL A 134 13.88 -2.20 -22.67
N SER A 135 15.17 -2.12 -23.00
CA SER A 135 15.71 -2.34 -24.35
C SER A 135 17.14 -2.88 -24.26
N ILE A 136 17.78 -3.09 -25.40
CA ILE A 136 19.22 -3.37 -25.46
C ILE A 136 20.04 -2.09 -25.34
N VAL A 137 21.32 -2.22 -24.98
CA VAL A 137 22.27 -1.10 -24.97
C VAL A 137 22.77 -0.82 -26.38
N HIS A 138 22.27 0.22 -26.98
CA HIS A 138 22.55 0.55 -28.40
C HIS A 138 23.99 0.93 -28.69
N SER A 139 24.74 1.43 -27.70
CA SER A 139 26.13 1.84 -27.87
C SER A 139 27.10 0.68 -28.02
N ASP A 140 26.66 -0.55 -27.73
CA ASP A 140 27.53 -1.72 -27.73
C ASP A 140 27.62 -2.41 -29.11
N PHE A 141 26.94 -1.86 -30.12
CA PHE A 141 26.86 -2.46 -31.47
C PHE A 141 27.56 -1.62 -32.53
N GLY A 142 28.33 -2.30 -33.38
CA GLY A 142 29.05 -1.66 -34.50
C GLY A 142 28.18 -1.35 -35.71
N SER A 143 27.10 -2.10 -35.92
CA SER A 143 26.22 -1.98 -37.09
C SER A 143 24.73 -2.03 -36.72
N GLU A 144 23.87 -1.52 -37.62
CA GLU A 144 22.42 -1.61 -37.48
C GLU A 144 21.92 -3.06 -37.57
N ASP A 145 22.59 -3.90 -38.37
CA ASP A 145 22.22 -5.33 -38.47
C ASP A 145 22.44 -6.08 -37.15
N GLU A 146 23.55 -5.79 -36.46
CA GLU A 146 23.81 -6.37 -35.14
C GLU A 146 22.78 -5.91 -34.11
N LYS A 147 22.43 -4.62 -34.08
CA LYS A 147 21.36 -4.08 -33.23
C LYS A 147 20.02 -4.75 -33.50
N ASN A 148 19.68 -4.98 -34.78
CA ASN A 148 18.40 -5.57 -35.15
C ASN A 148 18.27 -7.05 -34.72
N LYS A 149 19.38 -7.75 -34.61
CA LYS A 149 19.45 -9.17 -34.23
C LYS A 149 19.63 -9.33 -32.70
N ALA A 150 20.05 -8.30 -32.01
CA ALA A 150 20.30 -8.36 -30.59
C ALA A 150 19.00 -8.52 -29.81
N SER A 151 19.00 -9.48 -28.90
CA SER A 151 17.90 -9.75 -27.99
C SER A 151 18.44 -10.40 -26.72
N GLY A 152 17.63 -10.43 -25.71
CA GLY A 152 17.96 -11.09 -24.46
C GLY A 152 16.75 -11.26 -23.58
N SER A 153 16.96 -11.86 -22.43
CA SER A 153 15.97 -11.91 -21.36
C SER A 153 16.60 -11.59 -20.01
N TYR A 154 15.76 -11.09 -19.15
CA TYR A 154 16.14 -10.69 -17.81
C TYR A 154 14.99 -10.97 -16.87
N TYR A 155 15.30 -11.47 -15.67
CA TYR A 155 14.29 -11.70 -14.66
C TYR A 155 14.07 -10.45 -13.85
N PHE A 156 12.81 -10.09 -13.67
CA PHE A 156 12.35 -9.09 -12.71
C PHE A 156 11.47 -9.77 -11.67
N GLY A 157 11.61 -9.38 -10.43
CA GLY A 157 10.87 -9.98 -9.35
C GLY A 157 10.63 -9.02 -8.17
N PHE A 158 9.94 -9.51 -7.17
CA PHE A 158 9.64 -8.77 -5.95
C PHE A 158 10.19 -9.47 -4.72
N LEU A 159 10.65 -8.68 -3.76
CA LEU A 159 11.03 -9.12 -2.43
C LEU A 159 10.08 -8.52 -1.39
N LEU A 160 9.70 -9.35 -0.44
CA LEU A 160 9.07 -8.95 0.80
C LEU A 160 9.92 -9.51 1.95
N ASP A 161 10.35 -8.63 2.87
CA ASP A 161 11.18 -9.00 4.01
C ASP A 161 12.46 -9.79 3.64
N ASN A 162 13.08 -9.36 2.55
CA ASN A 162 14.26 -10.00 1.94
C ASN A 162 14.03 -11.39 1.35
N MET A 163 12.81 -11.88 1.32
CA MET A 163 12.45 -13.14 0.69
C MET A 163 11.88 -12.92 -0.70
N GLY A 164 12.38 -13.66 -1.68
CA GLY A 164 11.84 -13.65 -3.05
C GLY A 164 10.42 -14.21 -3.05
N GLN A 165 9.48 -13.41 -3.57
CA GLN A 165 8.07 -13.79 -3.59
C GLN A 165 7.60 -14.19 -4.98
N TRP A 166 8.00 -13.43 -5.98
CA TRP A 166 7.56 -13.62 -7.34
C TRP A 166 8.61 -13.12 -8.32
N GLN A 167 8.71 -13.77 -9.47
CA GLN A 167 9.67 -13.44 -10.51
C GLN A 167 9.08 -13.78 -11.87
N THR A 168 9.35 -12.94 -12.86
CA THR A 168 9.01 -13.18 -14.26
C THR A 168 10.18 -12.87 -15.17
N GLU A 169 10.25 -13.57 -16.29
CA GLU A 169 11.24 -13.31 -17.32
C GLU A 169 10.68 -12.36 -18.38
N LEU A 170 11.36 -11.27 -18.63
CA LEU A 170 11.06 -10.34 -19.69
C LEU A 170 12.05 -10.52 -20.83
N GLN A 171 11.51 -10.76 -22.03
CA GLN A 171 12.28 -10.69 -23.26
C GLN A 171 12.33 -9.27 -23.78
N TYR A 172 13.46 -8.86 -24.31
CA TYR A 172 13.66 -7.53 -24.87
C TYR A 172 14.56 -7.58 -26.10
N ASN A 173 14.44 -6.55 -26.91
CA ASN A 173 15.20 -6.37 -28.12
C ASN A 173 15.58 -4.88 -28.26
N ARG A 174 15.88 -4.44 -29.46
CA ARG A 174 16.18 -3.04 -29.77
C ARG A 174 15.04 -2.08 -29.42
N THR A 175 13.79 -2.54 -29.45
CA THR A 175 12.63 -1.68 -29.18
C THR A 175 12.51 -1.40 -27.70
N PHE A 176 12.29 -0.14 -27.33
CA PHE A 176 11.93 0.23 -25.98
C PHE A 176 10.52 -0.26 -25.68
N MET A 177 10.42 -1.20 -24.77
CA MET A 177 9.15 -1.76 -24.35
C MET A 177 8.91 -1.46 -22.87
N THR A 178 7.75 -0.86 -22.58
CA THR A 178 7.32 -0.66 -21.20
C THR A 178 6.51 -1.87 -20.77
N HIS A 179 6.92 -2.46 -19.66
CA HIS A 179 6.25 -3.56 -19.01
C HIS A 179 5.65 -3.07 -17.71
N HIS A 180 4.45 -3.57 -17.43
CA HIS A 180 3.78 -3.37 -16.15
C HIS A 180 3.65 -4.74 -15.47
N LEU A 181 4.32 -4.91 -14.34
CA LEU A 181 4.36 -6.14 -13.58
C LEU A 181 3.63 -5.93 -12.27
N THR A 182 2.75 -6.87 -11.94
CA THR A 182 2.02 -6.84 -10.67
C THR A 182 2.06 -8.20 -9.98
N TRP A 183 2.07 -8.16 -8.66
CA TRP A 183 1.93 -9.35 -7.82
C TRP A 183 1.19 -8.99 -6.55
N LYS A 184 0.31 -9.88 -6.08
CA LYS A 184 -0.52 -9.67 -4.90
C LYS A 184 -0.28 -10.76 -3.87
N THR A 185 -0.25 -10.37 -2.60
CA THR A 185 -0.17 -11.29 -1.48
C THR A 185 -0.78 -10.70 -0.23
N GLU A 186 -1.21 -11.57 0.69
CA GLU A 186 -1.56 -11.16 2.04
C GLU A 186 -0.30 -10.98 2.87
N VAL A 187 -0.29 -9.92 3.68
CA VAL A 187 0.82 -9.58 4.56
C VAL A 187 0.28 -9.26 5.94
N GLU A 188 0.89 -9.82 6.96
CA GLU A 188 0.50 -9.62 8.35
C GLU A 188 0.71 -8.16 8.79
N ALA A 189 0.09 -7.78 9.91
CA ALA A 189 0.34 -6.48 10.53
C ALA A 189 1.80 -6.37 10.98
N GLY A 190 2.41 -5.20 10.78
CA GLY A 190 3.78 -4.96 11.21
C GLY A 190 4.58 -4.09 10.27
N THR A 191 5.88 -3.98 10.56
CA THR A 191 6.83 -3.28 9.69
C THR A 191 7.47 -4.27 8.74
N HIS A 192 7.40 -3.98 7.46
CA HIS A 192 7.90 -4.81 6.37
C HIS A 192 8.85 -4.03 5.48
N THR A 193 9.63 -4.74 4.68
CA THR A 193 10.47 -4.15 3.63
C THR A 193 10.08 -4.71 2.27
N ALA A 194 10.03 -3.84 1.28
CA ALA A 194 9.77 -4.20 -0.11
C ALA A 194 10.93 -3.75 -1.00
N ALA A 195 11.19 -4.52 -2.05
CA ALA A 195 12.13 -4.18 -3.10
C ALA A 195 11.72 -4.88 -4.41
N TYR A 196 12.21 -4.39 -5.54
CA TYR A 196 12.21 -5.19 -6.76
C TYR A 196 13.60 -5.77 -7.01
N THR A 197 13.66 -6.84 -7.79
CA THR A 197 14.90 -7.54 -8.12
C THR A 197 15.09 -7.65 -9.61
N THR A 198 16.35 -7.77 -10.00
CA THR A 198 16.75 -8.11 -11.36
C THR A 198 17.81 -9.20 -11.34
N THR A 199 17.73 -10.13 -12.31
CA THR A 199 18.70 -11.21 -12.48
C THR A 199 18.91 -11.45 -13.97
N GLY A 200 20.17 -11.51 -14.42
CA GLY A 200 20.50 -11.83 -15.82
C GLY A 200 20.05 -13.24 -16.18
N SER A 201 19.60 -13.42 -17.40
CA SER A 201 19.24 -14.72 -17.96
C SER A 201 20.11 -15.06 -19.17
N TYR A 202 19.85 -14.48 -20.34
CA TYR A 202 20.67 -14.71 -21.52
C TYR A 202 20.65 -13.53 -22.50
N GLY A 203 21.58 -13.51 -23.44
CA GLY A 203 21.65 -12.58 -24.55
C GLY A 203 22.42 -11.30 -24.24
N THR A 204 22.02 -10.20 -24.86
CA THR A 204 22.65 -8.91 -24.73
C THR A 204 22.22 -8.20 -23.46
N ASP A 205 23.12 -7.45 -22.84
CA ASP A 205 22.83 -6.70 -21.63
C ASP A 205 21.64 -5.76 -21.81
N PRO A 206 20.68 -5.78 -20.88
CA PRO A 206 19.54 -4.89 -20.92
C PRO A 206 19.92 -3.48 -20.50
N PHE A 207 19.14 -2.55 -20.99
CA PHE A 207 19.14 -1.17 -20.54
C PHE A 207 17.71 -0.80 -20.14
N TRP A 208 17.49 -0.36 -18.91
CA TRP A 208 16.20 0.14 -18.48
C TRP A 208 16.27 1.61 -18.14
N HIS A 209 15.30 2.33 -18.67
CA HIS A 209 15.18 3.76 -18.48
C HIS A 209 14.47 4.10 -17.19
N TYR A 210 14.94 5.15 -16.55
CA TYR A 210 14.23 5.74 -15.45
C TYR A 210 13.46 6.99 -15.87
N ASP A 211 14.10 8.05 -16.18
CA ASP A 211 13.49 9.34 -16.52
C ASP A 211 14.11 9.87 -17.79
N GLY A 212 13.51 9.56 -18.89
CA GLY A 212 14.00 9.96 -20.20
C GLY A 212 13.21 11.09 -20.86
N GLY A 213 12.28 11.74 -20.14
CA GLY A 213 11.39 12.74 -20.74
C GLY A 213 10.45 12.19 -21.81
N VAL A 214 10.87 11.17 -22.55
CA VAL A 214 10.09 10.46 -23.57
C VAL A 214 9.59 9.12 -23.04
N TYR A 215 10.30 8.51 -22.10
CA TYR A 215 9.99 7.22 -21.52
C TYR A 215 9.62 7.39 -20.05
N PRO A 216 8.62 6.62 -19.54
CA PRO A 216 8.06 6.83 -18.22
C PRO A 216 9.00 6.49 -17.04
N GLY A 217 10.18 5.94 -17.31
CA GLY A 217 11.12 5.54 -16.26
C GLY A 217 10.75 4.24 -15.56
N THR A 218 11.53 3.89 -14.53
CA THR A 218 11.26 2.72 -13.68
C THR A 218 10.63 3.17 -12.36
N ARG A 219 9.43 2.68 -12.09
CA ARG A 219 8.68 3.03 -10.89
C ARG A 219 8.20 1.79 -10.16
N PHE A 220 8.64 1.65 -8.94
CA PHE A 220 8.23 0.58 -8.03
C PHE A 220 7.29 1.10 -6.97
N ARG A 221 6.13 0.46 -6.84
CA ARG A 221 5.08 0.86 -5.90
C ARG A 221 4.57 -0.34 -5.12
N VAL A 222 4.15 -0.08 -3.90
CA VAL A 222 3.39 -1.04 -3.08
C VAL A 222 2.13 -0.37 -2.62
N PHE A 223 1.00 -1.02 -2.85
CA PHE A 223 -0.32 -0.56 -2.43
C PHE A 223 -0.91 -1.52 -1.41
N SER A 224 -1.59 -1.00 -0.41
CA SER A 224 -2.57 -1.78 0.33
C SER A 224 -3.89 -1.73 -0.43
N LEU A 225 -4.48 -2.89 -0.67
CA LEU A 225 -5.81 -3.03 -1.28
C LEU A 225 -6.92 -3.17 -0.24
N GLY A 226 -6.54 -3.30 1.03
CA GLY A 226 -7.45 -3.38 2.17
C GLY A 226 -7.07 -4.45 3.16
N ALA A 227 -7.71 -4.40 4.33
CA ALA A 227 -7.58 -5.43 5.35
C ALA A 227 -8.12 -6.77 4.84
N THR A 228 -7.48 -7.87 5.24
CA THR A 228 -8.01 -9.24 5.07
C THR A 228 -8.43 -9.78 6.43
N ASP A 229 -9.46 -10.63 6.42
CA ASP A 229 -10.01 -11.26 7.65
C ASP A 229 -9.03 -12.25 8.29
#